data_d5f1f63906f4a9f23a99af41f0aebbf2
#
_entry.id   d5f1f63906f4a9f23a99af41f0aebbf2
#
_cell.length_a   1.000
_cell.length_b   1.000
_cell.length_c   1.000
_cell.angle_alpha   90.00
_cell.angle_beta   90.00
_cell.angle_gamma   90.00
#
_symmetry.space_group_name_H-M   'P 1'
#
loop_
_entity.id
_entity.type
_entity.pdbx_description
1 polymer ?
#
loop_
_entity_poly.entity_id
_entity_poly.type
_entity_poly.pdbx_seq_one_letter_code
_entity_poly.pdbx_strand_id
1 'polypeptide(L)'
;MKRTWGGVLEDAETISYEHSACLLPEDVLMLKEPENGVSSKKLVTWNVNSIRSRMNVLLQWLEKHQPEVLCLQETKVEDQLFPSWELEQAGYKSYWYGQKTYNGVAILSRQPLTDIRKGFINQYDSENARLISGIWKGIRIINVYVPQGQNTESEKFPYKLEFLQQLHQEISSESYSDLPIIMVGDFNVALDPGDVNDPEAMFGHVSYHP
;
A
#
# COMPACT_ATOMS: atom_id res chain seq x y z
N MET A 1 -16.43 1.88 -14.71
CA MET A 1 -15.64 2.41 -15.84
C MET A 1 -14.27 1.77 -15.76
N LYS A 2 -13.85 0.99 -16.75
CA LYS A 2 -12.55 0.29 -16.71
C LYS A 2 -11.45 1.28 -17.12
N ARG A 3 -10.47 1.50 -16.27
CA ARG A 3 -9.27 2.28 -16.63
C ARG A 3 -8.08 1.36 -16.73
N THR A 4 -7.41 1.42 -17.88
CA THR A 4 -6.14 0.77 -18.13
C THR A 4 -5.04 1.83 -18.02
N TRP A 5 -4.10 1.65 -17.12
CA TRP A 5 -2.85 2.40 -17.12
C TRP A 5 -1.89 1.69 -18.07
N GLY A 6 -1.69 2.28 -19.26
CA GLY A 6 -0.75 1.78 -20.24
C GLY A 6 0.64 2.38 -20.01
N GLY A 7 1.49 1.69 -19.29
CA GLY A 7 2.94 1.82 -19.44
C GLY A 7 3.40 0.73 -20.38
N VAL A 8 4.09 1.09 -21.47
CA VAL A 8 4.58 0.14 -22.47
C VAL A 8 5.66 -0.74 -21.85
N LEU A 9 5.28 -1.94 -21.44
CA LEU A 9 6.17 -3.07 -21.33
C LEU A 9 5.68 -4.07 -22.40
N GLU A 10 6.48 -4.31 -23.43
CA GLU A 10 6.19 -5.24 -24.52
C GLU A 10 6.23 -6.69 -24.03
N ASP A 11 5.62 -7.04 -22.94
CA ASP A 11 5.35 -8.39 -22.41
C ASP A 11 4.64 -8.31 -21.04
N ALA A 12 4.00 -7.17 -20.73
CA ALA A 12 3.30 -6.98 -19.46
C ALA A 12 1.83 -7.43 -19.57
N GLU A 13 1.44 -8.36 -18.71
CA GLU A 13 0.05 -8.73 -18.47
C GLU A 13 -0.80 -7.51 -18.08
N THR A 14 -1.97 -7.38 -18.67
CA THR A 14 -2.88 -6.25 -18.43
C THR A 14 -3.42 -6.28 -17.00
N ILE A 15 -3.15 -5.24 -16.22
CA ILE A 15 -3.70 -5.04 -14.87
C ILE A 15 -5.09 -4.41 -15.00
N SER A 16 -6.14 -5.06 -14.47
CA SER A 16 -7.49 -4.50 -14.44
C SER A 16 -7.92 -4.16 -13.01
N TYR A 17 -8.57 -3.02 -12.87
CA TYR A 17 -9.08 -2.45 -11.63
C TYR A 17 -10.59 -2.59 -11.59
N GLU A 18 -11.17 -3.15 -10.52
CA GLU A 18 -12.61 -3.15 -10.29
C GLU A 18 -12.92 -2.48 -8.96
N HIS A 19 -13.69 -1.39 -9.00
CA HIS A 19 -14.23 -0.69 -7.83
C HIS A 19 -15.55 -1.35 -7.39
N SER A 20 -15.65 -1.69 -6.13
CA SER A 20 -16.89 -2.16 -5.53
C SER A 20 -17.12 -1.50 -4.17
N ALA A 21 -18.20 -0.74 -4.07
CA ALA A 21 -18.56 0.04 -2.88
C ALA A 21 -19.23 -0.85 -1.84
N CYS A 22 -18.51 -1.27 -0.80
CA CYS A 22 -19.06 -1.61 0.52
C CYS A 22 -17.97 -2.07 1.50
N LEU A 23 -17.67 -1.35 2.57
CA LEU A 23 -17.05 -1.65 3.89
C LEU A 23 -16.05 -2.85 4.04
N LEU A 24 -15.50 -3.37 2.97
CA LEU A 24 -14.43 -4.35 2.88
C LEU A 24 -13.20 -3.66 2.27
N PRO A 25 -11.98 -4.15 2.45
CA PRO A 25 -10.79 -3.57 1.87
C PRO A 25 -10.93 -3.50 0.35
N GLU A 26 -11.16 -2.31 -0.17
CA GLU A 26 -11.72 -2.08 -1.52
C GLU A 26 -10.69 -2.00 -2.63
N ASP A 27 -9.40 -2.10 -2.31
CA ASP A 27 -8.36 -2.06 -3.34
C ASP A 27 -7.75 -3.44 -3.54
N VAL A 28 -8.51 -4.36 -4.13
CA VAL A 28 -7.97 -5.63 -4.61
C VAL A 28 -7.48 -5.45 -6.03
N LEU A 29 -6.18 -5.27 -6.19
CA LEU A 29 -5.55 -5.37 -7.49
C LEU A 29 -5.53 -6.84 -7.93
N MET A 30 -6.43 -7.23 -8.82
CA MET A 30 -6.42 -8.56 -9.43
C MET A 30 -5.62 -8.52 -10.72
N LEU A 31 -4.47 -9.17 -10.72
CA LEU A 31 -3.76 -9.51 -11.94
C LEU A 31 -4.60 -10.57 -12.66
N LYS A 32 -5.24 -10.22 -13.78
CA LYS A 32 -5.99 -11.19 -14.58
C LYS A 32 -5.06 -12.29 -15.08
N GLU A 33 -5.56 -13.53 -15.03
CA GLU A 33 -4.87 -14.67 -15.63
C GLU A 33 -4.75 -14.49 -17.15
N PRO A 34 -3.59 -14.78 -17.74
CA PRO A 34 -3.52 -15.05 -19.15
C PRO A 34 -4.36 -16.32 -19.44
N GLU A 35 -4.99 -16.37 -20.61
CA GLU A 35 -5.93 -17.43 -21.04
C GLU A 35 -5.33 -18.85 -21.06
N ASN A 36 -4.12 -19.04 -20.55
CA ASN A 36 -3.34 -20.29 -20.58
C ASN A 36 -3.14 -20.98 -19.22
N GLY A 37 -4.07 -20.81 -18.27
CA GLY A 37 -4.10 -21.62 -17.03
C GLY A 37 -3.05 -21.24 -15.96
N VAL A 38 -2.51 -20.03 -15.99
CA VAL A 38 -1.70 -19.48 -14.92
C VAL A 38 -2.63 -18.97 -13.80
N SER A 39 -2.45 -19.46 -12.58
CA SER A 39 -3.25 -19.06 -11.44
C SER A 39 -3.06 -17.57 -11.11
N SER A 40 -4.15 -16.81 -11.06
CA SER A 40 -4.12 -15.38 -10.69
C SER A 40 -3.52 -15.20 -9.29
N LYS A 41 -2.63 -14.21 -9.16
CA LYS A 41 -2.02 -13.85 -7.87
C LYS A 41 -2.71 -12.61 -7.32
N LYS A 42 -3.19 -12.69 -6.08
CA LYS A 42 -3.84 -11.55 -5.43
C LYS A 42 -2.80 -10.79 -4.61
N LEU A 43 -2.62 -9.51 -4.95
CA LEU A 43 -1.95 -8.51 -4.13
C LEU A 43 -3.01 -7.52 -3.64
N VAL A 44 -3.04 -7.26 -2.35
CA VAL A 44 -4.07 -6.45 -1.69
C VAL A 44 -3.41 -5.37 -0.85
N THR A 45 -4.06 -4.20 -0.77
CA THR A 45 -3.71 -3.13 0.17
C THR A 45 -4.89 -2.83 1.08
N TRP A 46 -4.62 -2.55 2.38
CA TRP A 46 -5.66 -2.29 3.37
C TRP A 46 -5.15 -1.38 4.50
N ASN A 47 -5.73 -0.19 4.64
CA ASN A 47 -5.58 0.60 5.85
C ASN A 47 -6.42 -0.03 6.98
N VAL A 48 -5.75 -0.71 7.93
CA VAL A 48 -6.43 -1.47 8.99
C VAL A 48 -6.79 -0.62 10.21
N ASN A 49 -6.34 0.62 10.28
CA ASN A 49 -6.60 1.50 11.41
C ASN A 49 -6.46 0.79 12.78
N SER A 50 -5.25 0.33 13.09
CA SER A 50 -4.84 -0.52 14.22
C SER A 50 -4.99 -2.03 13.97
N ILE A 51 -3.86 -2.67 13.70
CA ILE A 51 -3.80 -4.13 13.45
C ILE A 51 -4.33 -4.93 14.64
N ARG A 52 -4.00 -4.51 15.88
CA ARG A 52 -4.46 -5.20 17.09
C ARG A 52 -5.97 -5.16 17.25
N SER A 53 -6.59 -4.01 16.95
CA SER A 53 -8.05 -3.86 17.03
C SER A 53 -8.79 -4.63 15.94
N ARG A 54 -8.13 -4.92 14.83
CA ARG A 54 -8.71 -5.61 13.66
C ARG A 54 -8.24 -7.05 13.50
N MET A 55 -7.44 -7.59 14.44
CA MET A 55 -6.80 -8.89 14.28
C MET A 55 -7.80 -10.02 13.94
N ASN A 56 -8.89 -10.12 14.66
CA ASN A 56 -9.89 -11.17 14.39
C ASN A 56 -10.49 -11.06 12.98
N VAL A 57 -10.80 -9.84 12.56
CA VAL A 57 -11.33 -9.58 11.20
C VAL A 57 -10.28 -9.87 10.15
N LEU A 58 -9.03 -9.45 10.39
CA LEU A 58 -7.91 -9.71 9.49
C LEU A 58 -7.65 -11.21 9.30
N LEU A 59 -7.62 -11.98 10.39
CA LEU A 59 -7.40 -13.44 10.31
C LEU A 59 -8.53 -14.15 9.55
N GLN A 60 -9.79 -13.82 9.82
CA GLN A 60 -10.93 -14.37 9.09
C GLN A 60 -10.88 -13.99 7.60
N TRP A 61 -10.49 -12.75 7.30
CA TRP A 61 -10.36 -12.28 5.93
C TRP A 61 -9.21 -12.99 5.19
N LEU A 62 -8.05 -13.17 5.84
CA LEU A 62 -6.91 -13.91 5.29
C LEU A 62 -7.27 -15.38 5.02
N GLU A 63 -7.99 -16.04 5.92
CA GLU A 63 -8.46 -17.41 5.73
C GLU A 63 -9.38 -17.53 4.52
N LYS A 64 -10.30 -16.58 4.34
CA LYS A 64 -11.28 -16.58 3.25
C LYS A 64 -10.68 -16.24 1.89
N HIS A 65 -9.84 -15.20 1.82
CA HIS A 65 -9.40 -14.62 0.55
C HIS A 65 -8.02 -15.07 0.10
N GLN A 66 -7.17 -15.49 1.02
CA GLN A 66 -5.84 -16.08 0.78
C GLN A 66 -4.98 -15.30 -0.23
N PRO A 67 -4.76 -13.97 -0.07
CA PRO A 67 -3.92 -13.22 -0.98
C PRO A 67 -2.47 -13.72 -0.92
N GLU A 68 -1.72 -13.57 -2.01
CA GLU A 68 -0.29 -13.88 -2.02
C GLU A 68 0.50 -12.82 -1.24
N VAL A 69 0.08 -11.55 -1.35
CA VAL A 69 0.67 -10.42 -0.65
C VAL A 69 -0.45 -9.51 -0.13
N LEU A 70 -0.33 -9.06 1.11
CA LEU A 70 -1.21 -8.05 1.70
C LEU A 70 -0.35 -6.94 2.31
N CYS A 71 -0.57 -5.71 1.85
CA CYS A 71 0.07 -4.50 2.34
C CYS A 71 -0.87 -3.77 3.31
N LEU A 72 -0.39 -3.52 4.52
CA LEU A 72 -1.18 -2.88 5.59
C LEU A 72 -0.65 -1.49 5.88
N GLN A 73 -1.56 -0.54 6.12
CA GLN A 73 -1.27 0.80 6.60
C GLN A 73 -1.97 1.04 7.93
N GLU A 74 -1.48 2.00 8.70
CA GLU A 74 -1.95 2.33 10.04
C GLU A 74 -1.98 1.14 11.01
N THR A 75 -0.90 0.37 11.06
CA THR A 75 -0.80 -0.75 12.01
C THR A 75 -0.83 -0.28 13.46
N LYS A 76 -0.40 0.95 13.75
CA LYS A 76 -0.46 1.66 15.06
C LYS A 76 0.11 0.83 16.22
N VAL A 77 1.18 0.11 15.94
CA VAL A 77 1.88 -0.75 16.90
C VAL A 77 3.38 -0.63 16.69
N GLU A 78 4.13 -0.54 17.78
CA GLU A 78 5.60 -0.55 17.75
C GLU A 78 6.17 -1.91 17.38
N ASP A 79 7.38 -1.94 16.86
CA ASP A 79 8.00 -3.14 16.28
C ASP A 79 8.00 -4.35 17.23
N GLN A 80 8.25 -4.14 18.54
CA GLN A 80 8.31 -5.23 19.53
C GLN A 80 6.94 -5.86 19.84
N LEU A 81 5.86 -5.15 19.56
CA LEU A 81 4.48 -5.57 19.86
C LEU A 81 3.69 -5.97 18.61
N PHE A 82 4.37 -6.05 17.46
CA PHE A 82 3.72 -6.46 16.21
C PHE A 82 3.30 -7.94 16.31
N PRO A 83 2.05 -8.30 15.97
CA PRO A 83 1.51 -9.63 16.17
C PRO A 83 1.95 -10.62 15.07
N SER A 84 3.27 -10.78 14.90
CA SER A 84 3.86 -11.60 13.84
C SER A 84 3.57 -13.09 14.03
N TRP A 85 3.43 -13.55 15.29
CA TRP A 85 3.16 -14.96 15.59
C TRP A 85 1.79 -15.38 15.08
N GLU A 86 0.75 -14.60 15.35
CA GLU A 86 -0.62 -14.89 14.91
C GLU A 86 -0.72 -14.94 13.38
N LEU A 87 0.00 -14.03 12.71
CA LEU A 87 0.04 -13.99 11.25
C LEU A 87 0.82 -15.16 10.67
N GLU A 88 1.89 -15.61 11.33
CA GLU A 88 2.63 -16.80 10.94
C GLU A 88 1.77 -18.06 11.07
N GLN A 89 0.97 -18.19 12.14
CA GLN A 89 0.00 -19.29 12.27
C GLN A 89 -1.06 -19.27 11.16
N ALA A 90 -1.39 -18.10 10.62
CA ALA A 90 -2.27 -17.95 9.47
C ALA A 90 -1.57 -18.21 8.11
N GLY A 91 -0.29 -18.58 8.11
CA GLY A 91 0.49 -18.92 6.93
C GLY A 91 1.17 -17.74 6.23
N TYR A 92 1.33 -16.60 6.93
CA TYR A 92 1.95 -15.40 6.37
C TYR A 92 3.24 -15.03 7.08
N LYS A 93 4.31 -14.83 6.32
CA LYS A 93 5.51 -14.12 6.79
C LYS A 93 5.21 -12.64 6.84
N SER A 94 5.63 -11.97 7.91
CA SER A 94 5.36 -10.56 8.16
C SER A 94 6.64 -9.75 8.11
N TYR A 95 6.57 -8.60 7.46
CA TYR A 95 7.63 -7.58 7.40
C TYR A 95 6.98 -6.26 7.75
N TRP A 96 7.47 -5.58 8.77
CA TRP A 96 6.80 -4.38 9.29
C TRP A 96 7.79 -3.30 9.67
N TYR A 97 7.30 -2.08 9.65
CA TYR A 97 7.93 -0.90 10.21
C TYR A 97 6.88 -0.22 11.08
N GLY A 98 7.06 -0.33 12.39
CA GLY A 98 6.06 0.03 13.39
C GLY A 98 6.37 1.33 14.09
N GLN A 99 5.31 1.97 14.58
CA GLN A 99 5.37 3.19 15.39
C GLN A 99 4.26 3.15 16.43
N LYS A 100 4.57 3.61 17.63
CA LYS A 100 3.60 3.65 18.73
C LYS A 100 2.47 4.63 18.41
N THR A 101 1.22 4.18 18.58
CA THR A 101 -0.01 5.00 18.50
C THR A 101 -0.39 5.45 17.08
N TYR A 102 0.57 5.81 16.24
CA TYR A 102 0.33 6.38 14.90
C TYR A 102 1.05 5.58 13.83
N ASN A 103 0.71 5.84 12.56
CA ASN A 103 1.40 5.29 11.40
C ASN A 103 1.55 3.75 11.46
N GLY A 104 2.67 3.26 10.95
CA GLY A 104 2.98 1.84 10.86
C GLY A 104 2.51 1.22 9.55
N VAL A 105 3.43 0.56 8.86
CA VAL A 105 3.18 -0.17 7.61
C VAL A 105 3.71 -1.59 7.72
N ALA A 106 3.05 -2.52 7.03
CA ALA A 106 3.50 -3.91 6.99
C ALA A 106 3.21 -4.56 5.64
N ILE A 107 4.03 -5.55 5.28
CA ILE A 107 3.79 -6.44 4.14
C ILE A 107 3.67 -7.86 4.69
N LEU A 108 2.53 -8.49 4.47
CA LEU A 108 2.30 -9.90 4.75
C LEU A 108 2.43 -10.68 3.45
N SER A 109 3.13 -11.81 3.45
CA SER A 109 3.31 -12.61 2.25
C SER A 109 3.34 -14.10 2.56
N ARG A 110 2.70 -14.91 1.71
CA ARG A 110 2.74 -16.37 1.82
C ARG A 110 4.13 -16.93 1.49
N GLN A 111 4.90 -16.23 0.68
CA GLN A 111 6.28 -16.56 0.36
C GLN A 111 7.24 -15.49 0.91
N PRO A 112 8.49 -15.84 1.23
CA PRO A 112 9.43 -14.85 1.76
C PRO A 112 9.68 -13.72 0.76
N LEU A 113 9.79 -12.51 1.30
CA LEU A 113 10.37 -11.37 0.60
C LEU A 113 11.86 -11.29 0.88
N THR A 114 12.61 -10.69 -0.04
CA THR A 114 14.03 -10.36 0.11
C THR A 114 14.24 -8.86 0.01
N ASP A 115 15.42 -8.36 0.37
CA ASP A 115 15.81 -6.95 0.32
C ASP A 115 14.73 -6.01 0.91
N ILE A 116 14.40 -6.25 2.19
CA ILE A 116 13.46 -5.43 2.93
C ILE A 116 14.08 -4.08 3.26
N ARG A 117 13.39 -3.00 2.92
CA ARG A 117 13.79 -1.62 3.23
C ARG A 117 12.69 -0.93 4.02
N LYS A 118 13.06 -0.26 5.10
CA LYS A 118 12.17 0.52 5.98
C LYS A 118 12.49 2.00 5.82
N GLY A 119 11.47 2.82 5.52
CA GLY A 119 11.64 4.24 5.25
C GLY A 119 12.29 4.53 3.91
N PHE A 120 12.63 5.78 3.68
CA PHE A 120 13.31 6.28 2.48
C PHE A 120 14.81 5.97 2.52
N ILE A 121 15.42 5.72 1.36
CA ILE A 121 16.87 5.47 1.25
C ILE A 121 17.69 6.67 1.76
N ASN A 122 17.23 7.89 1.49
CA ASN A 122 17.87 9.13 1.93
C ASN A 122 17.60 9.50 3.39
N GLN A 123 16.93 8.62 4.15
CA GLN A 123 16.52 8.81 5.55
C GLN A 123 15.53 9.97 5.77
N TYR A 124 14.88 10.46 4.72
CA TYR A 124 13.78 11.40 4.87
C TYR A 124 12.67 10.78 5.74
N ASP A 125 12.10 11.58 6.63
CA ASP A 125 10.98 11.17 7.50
C ASP A 125 11.24 9.89 8.33
N SER A 126 12.49 9.66 8.71
CA SER A 126 12.94 8.43 9.39
C SER A 126 12.30 8.17 10.75
N GLU A 127 11.66 9.19 11.35
CA GLU A 127 10.92 9.06 12.61
C GLU A 127 9.49 8.54 12.40
N ASN A 128 9.00 8.51 11.17
CA ASN A 128 7.66 8.10 10.82
C ASN A 128 7.63 6.79 10.01
N ALA A 129 6.97 5.79 10.54
CA ALA A 129 6.85 4.48 9.93
C ALA A 129 5.77 4.49 8.82
N ARG A 130 6.12 5.05 7.62
CA ARG A 130 5.18 5.29 6.51
C ARG A 130 5.53 4.58 5.22
N LEU A 131 6.74 4.00 5.11
CA LEU A 131 7.22 3.37 3.90
C LEU A 131 7.94 2.06 4.23
N ILE A 132 7.57 0.99 3.58
CA ILE A 132 8.29 -0.29 3.62
C ILE A 132 8.27 -0.92 2.24
N SER A 133 9.38 -1.52 1.82
CA SER A 133 9.43 -2.27 0.57
C SER A 133 10.15 -3.60 0.72
N GLY A 134 9.90 -4.50 -0.22
CA GLY A 134 10.59 -5.79 -0.31
C GLY A 134 10.43 -6.39 -1.71
N ILE A 135 11.30 -7.32 -2.07
CA ILE A 135 11.24 -8.02 -3.34
C ILE A 135 10.43 -9.32 -3.17
N TRP A 136 9.36 -9.44 -3.94
CA TRP A 136 8.53 -10.63 -4.06
C TRP A 136 8.63 -11.18 -5.49
N LYS A 137 9.19 -12.37 -5.67
CA LYS A 137 9.32 -13.04 -6.99
C LYS A 137 9.92 -12.15 -8.09
N GLY A 138 10.93 -11.35 -7.78
CA GLY A 138 11.58 -10.44 -8.73
C GLY A 138 10.82 -9.14 -8.98
N ILE A 139 9.78 -8.85 -8.22
CA ILE A 139 9.01 -7.59 -8.26
C ILE A 139 9.25 -6.84 -6.96
N ARG A 140 9.59 -5.57 -7.03
CA ARG A 140 9.67 -4.68 -5.86
C ARG A 140 8.26 -4.25 -5.45
N ILE A 141 7.80 -4.72 -4.30
CA ILE A 141 6.56 -4.23 -3.68
C ILE A 141 6.92 -3.05 -2.77
N ILE A 142 6.25 -1.93 -2.97
CA ILE A 142 6.37 -0.72 -2.14
C ILE A 142 5.03 -0.48 -1.48
N ASN A 143 5.00 -0.50 -0.15
CA ASN A 143 3.81 -0.17 0.64
C ASN A 143 4.01 1.18 1.30
N VAL A 144 3.14 2.14 0.99
CA VAL A 144 3.23 3.52 1.47
C VAL A 144 1.98 3.96 2.22
N TYR A 145 2.17 4.78 3.25
CA TYR A 145 1.11 5.52 3.94
C TYR A 145 1.41 7.01 3.86
N VAL A 146 0.84 7.68 2.86
CA VAL A 146 1.03 9.11 2.63
C VAL A 146 0.36 9.93 3.74
N PRO A 147 0.99 11.00 4.27
CA PRO A 147 0.36 11.88 5.22
C PRO A 147 -0.99 12.42 4.73
N GLN A 148 -2.01 12.42 5.60
CA GLN A 148 -3.35 12.90 5.22
C GLN A 148 -3.37 14.42 4.96
N GLY A 149 -2.54 15.20 5.66
CA GLY A 149 -2.39 16.65 5.42
C GLY A 149 -3.35 17.55 6.22
N GLN A 150 -4.35 16.98 6.87
CA GLN A 150 -5.34 17.63 7.74
C GLN A 150 -6.26 18.62 6.98
N ASN A 151 -5.77 19.78 6.59
CA ASN A 151 -6.43 20.77 5.72
C ASN A 151 -5.34 21.60 5.00
N THR A 152 -5.74 22.36 3.97
CA THR A 152 -4.80 23.11 3.11
C THR A 152 -4.12 24.29 3.81
N GLU A 153 -4.63 24.76 4.94
CA GLU A 153 -4.05 25.85 5.76
C GLU A 153 -3.11 25.30 6.86
N SER A 154 -3.10 24.00 7.08
CA SER A 154 -2.27 23.34 8.08
C SER A 154 -0.83 23.19 7.61
N GLU A 155 0.14 23.29 8.53
CA GLU A 155 1.55 22.94 8.29
C GLU A 155 1.73 21.48 7.83
N LYS A 156 0.73 20.61 8.04
CA LYS A 156 0.74 19.23 7.57
C LYS A 156 0.49 19.08 6.07
N PHE A 157 -0.06 20.11 5.41
CA PHE A 157 -0.26 20.07 3.96
C PHE A 157 1.06 20.23 3.20
N PRO A 158 1.91 21.22 3.46
CA PRO A 158 3.27 21.26 2.90
C PRO A 158 4.07 19.98 3.17
N TYR A 159 3.99 19.41 4.37
CA TYR A 159 4.63 18.13 4.69
C TYR A 159 4.12 16.98 3.78
N LYS A 160 2.81 16.92 3.51
CA LYS A 160 2.25 15.93 2.56
C LYS A 160 2.82 16.12 1.16
N LEU A 161 2.90 17.35 0.66
CA LEU A 161 3.43 17.63 -0.67
C LEU A 161 4.92 17.27 -0.76
N GLU A 162 5.69 17.61 0.26
CA GLU A 162 7.11 17.23 0.34
C GLU A 162 7.27 15.71 0.39
N PHE A 163 6.45 15.00 1.17
CA PHE A 163 6.46 13.54 1.22
C PHE A 163 6.22 12.92 -0.17
N LEU A 164 5.25 13.42 -0.93
CA LEU A 164 4.97 12.97 -2.30
C LEU A 164 6.15 13.25 -3.25
N GLN A 165 6.80 14.40 -3.10
CA GLN A 165 8.01 14.75 -3.87
C GLN A 165 9.16 13.79 -3.55
N GLN A 166 9.39 13.50 -2.26
CA GLN A 166 10.42 12.55 -1.84
C GLN A 166 10.09 11.12 -2.32
N LEU A 167 8.83 10.72 -2.27
CA LEU A 167 8.39 9.43 -2.81
C LEU A 167 8.66 9.32 -4.31
N HIS A 168 8.38 10.38 -5.07
CA HIS A 168 8.71 10.42 -6.50
C HIS A 168 10.22 10.30 -6.76
N GLN A 169 11.06 11.00 -5.99
CA GLN A 169 12.52 10.89 -6.09
C GLN A 169 13.00 9.49 -5.74
N GLU A 170 12.44 8.89 -4.69
CA GLU A 170 12.77 7.53 -4.23
C GLU A 170 12.57 6.50 -5.34
N ILE A 171 11.37 6.45 -5.94
CA ILE A 171 11.04 5.47 -6.98
C ILE A 171 11.76 5.72 -8.32
N SER A 172 12.16 6.97 -8.57
CA SER A 172 12.92 7.37 -9.77
C SER A 172 14.42 7.13 -9.61
N SER A 173 14.89 6.72 -8.44
CA SER A 173 16.31 6.49 -8.19
C SER A 173 16.80 5.20 -8.85
N GLU A 174 18.11 5.15 -9.18
CA GLU A 174 18.75 3.95 -9.73
C GLU A 174 18.58 2.72 -8.83
N SER A 175 18.39 2.90 -7.52
CA SER A 175 18.18 1.82 -6.57
C SER A 175 16.89 1.01 -6.82
N TYR A 176 15.98 1.52 -7.64
CA TYR A 176 14.73 0.88 -8.02
C TYR A 176 14.65 0.52 -9.52
N SER A 177 15.67 0.84 -10.33
CA SER A 177 15.64 0.74 -11.80
C SER A 177 15.65 -0.70 -12.34
N ASP A 178 16.15 -1.67 -11.58
CA ASP A 178 16.47 -3.00 -12.09
C ASP A 178 15.30 -4.00 -12.01
N LEU A 179 14.21 -3.64 -11.36
CA LEU A 179 13.07 -4.54 -11.16
C LEU A 179 11.74 -3.85 -11.48
N PRO A 180 10.75 -4.61 -11.94
CA PRO A 180 9.37 -4.12 -11.97
C PRO A 180 8.93 -3.68 -10.57
N ILE A 181 8.19 -2.56 -10.48
CA ILE A 181 7.71 -1.98 -9.23
C ILE A 181 6.20 -2.08 -9.19
N ILE A 182 5.66 -2.54 -8.07
CA ILE A 182 4.25 -2.38 -7.70
C ILE A 182 4.22 -1.52 -6.44
N MET A 183 3.70 -0.30 -6.55
CA MET A 183 3.50 0.60 -5.42
C MET A 183 2.01 0.61 -5.05
N VAL A 184 1.74 0.30 -3.80
CA VAL A 184 0.39 0.25 -3.22
C VAL A 184 0.39 0.95 -1.86
N GLY A 185 -0.78 1.24 -1.34
CA GLY A 185 -0.90 1.84 -0.02
C GLY A 185 -2.10 2.78 0.09
N ASP A 186 -2.09 3.56 1.15
CA ASP A 186 -3.03 4.66 1.35
C ASP A 186 -2.37 5.98 0.94
N PHE A 187 -2.73 6.46 -0.24
CA PHE A 187 -2.14 7.68 -0.80
C PHE A 187 -2.76 8.96 -0.25
N ASN A 188 -3.93 8.87 0.38
CA ASN A 188 -4.68 10.04 0.85
C ASN A 188 -4.89 11.09 -0.26
N VAL A 189 -4.95 10.67 -1.52
CA VAL A 189 -5.11 11.50 -2.72
C VAL A 189 -6.15 10.89 -3.63
N ALA A 190 -7.14 11.69 -4.04
CA ALA A 190 -8.03 11.41 -5.13
C ALA A 190 -7.52 12.14 -6.39
N LEU A 191 -7.39 11.42 -7.50
CA LEU A 191 -6.80 11.96 -8.74
C LEU A 191 -7.87 12.53 -9.67
N ASP A 192 -9.09 12.05 -9.58
CA ASP A 192 -10.17 12.56 -10.41
C ASP A 192 -11.55 12.54 -9.73
N PRO A 193 -12.54 13.18 -10.35
CA PRO A 193 -13.89 13.28 -9.78
C PRO A 193 -14.55 11.94 -9.43
N GLY A 194 -14.16 10.85 -10.11
CA GLY A 194 -14.70 9.51 -9.85
C GLY A 194 -14.17 8.86 -8.57
N ASP A 195 -13.11 9.42 -7.97
CA ASP A 195 -12.48 8.90 -6.77
C ASP A 195 -13.09 9.49 -5.48
N VAL A 196 -14.02 10.44 -5.61
CA VAL A 196 -14.68 11.09 -4.47
C VAL A 196 -16.19 11.00 -4.57
N ASN A 197 -16.86 10.96 -3.44
CA ASN A 197 -18.31 10.81 -3.37
C ASN A 197 -19.07 12.07 -3.86
N ASP A 198 -18.53 13.26 -3.58
CA ASP A 198 -19.07 14.55 -3.99
C ASP A 198 -17.93 15.44 -4.51
N PRO A 199 -17.65 15.41 -5.83
CA PRO A 199 -16.53 16.15 -6.41
C PRO A 199 -16.62 17.68 -6.24
N GLU A 200 -17.83 18.25 -6.25
CA GLU A 200 -17.99 19.70 -6.09
C GLU A 200 -17.68 20.13 -4.65
N ALA A 201 -18.19 19.41 -3.66
CA ALA A 201 -17.95 19.68 -2.27
C ALA A 201 -16.51 19.38 -1.83
N MET A 202 -15.86 18.41 -2.48
CA MET A 202 -14.50 17.97 -2.14
C MET A 202 -13.39 18.75 -2.87
N PHE A 203 -13.74 19.51 -3.92
CA PHE A 203 -12.74 20.26 -4.69
C PHE A 203 -11.99 21.28 -3.82
N GLY A 204 -10.66 21.26 -3.87
CA GLY A 204 -9.81 22.07 -3.02
C GLY A 204 -9.57 21.49 -1.62
N HIS A 205 -10.17 20.32 -1.32
CA HIS A 205 -9.86 19.59 -0.09
C HIS A 205 -8.46 18.97 -0.16
N VAL A 206 -7.83 18.76 1.00
CA VAL A 206 -6.47 18.22 1.12
C VAL A 206 -6.25 16.87 0.41
N SER A 207 -7.28 16.09 0.22
CA SER A 207 -7.24 14.82 -0.51
C SER A 207 -7.67 14.91 -1.97
N TYR A 208 -8.29 16.03 -2.37
CA TYR A 208 -8.72 16.28 -3.75
C TYR A 208 -8.41 17.74 -4.13
N HIS A 209 -7.13 18.01 -4.35
CA HIS A 209 -6.57 19.34 -4.63
C HIS A 209 -5.88 19.32 -5.99
N PRO A 210 -6.12 20.35 -6.86
CA PRO A 210 -5.46 20.46 -8.16
C PRO A 210 -3.95 20.61 -8.06
#